data_552dbc784c67fb1a581785b6fe8b2415
#
_entry.id   552dbc784c67fb1a581785b6fe8b2415
#
_cell.length_a   1.000
_cell.length_b   1.000
_cell.length_c   1.000
_cell.angle_alpha   90.00
_cell.angle_beta   90.00
_cell.angle_gamma   90.00
#
_symmetry.space_group_name_H-M   'P 1'
#
loop_
_entity.id
_entity.type
_entity.pdbx_description
1 polymer ?
#
loop_
_entity_poly.entity_id
_entity_poly.type
_entity_poly.pdbx_seq_one_letter_code
_entity_poly.pdbx_strand_id
1 'polypeptide(L)'
;MRKDLLQRFKKLITSFNMNASIRPVGSYITGLYLPTSDIDMVITFPLLGGYSSRLYTLIGKIRNSGFASKIEDVLHATVPLIRITDKITGIQIDLTAADGHAVKATEAVQEWLQHSSPAKPLLFVVKMFLSIRRCGTTYTGGINSYALFWMVVAWVKLEMPKEKPAISFSDHDSLTTALGGLSLSKNATTSSSNSEGVDLGELLMKFLKFYGEEFDYERNAIKIAPTPGYCTKAYRYSRYPTTQRYLLSIYDPADTFIDMGSKAYGIKHIQESFKSAYRSLASLEYKQKSGLWVGEAGILGSVLGGDYTNFVGKRHLAVATCSYTA
;
A
#
# COMPACT_ATOMS: atom_id res chain seq x y z
N MET A 1 15.82 11.60 8.74
CA MET A 1 14.65 12.49 8.65
C MET A 1 13.39 11.91 9.34
N ARG A 2 12.67 10.88 8.84
CA ARG A 2 11.44 10.35 9.50
C ARG A 2 11.70 9.80 10.91
N LYS A 3 12.79 9.03 11.09
CA LYS A 3 13.21 8.50 12.39
C LYS A 3 13.52 9.62 13.38
N ASP A 4 14.20 10.66 12.95
CA ASP A 4 14.50 11.85 13.76
C ASP A 4 13.23 12.62 14.14
N LEU A 5 12.33 12.86 13.18
CA LEU A 5 11.04 13.48 13.45
C LEU A 5 10.26 12.72 14.55
N LEU A 6 10.20 11.40 14.45
CA LEU A 6 9.55 10.58 15.47
C LEU A 6 10.20 10.71 16.85
N GLN A 7 11.52 10.76 16.91
CA GLN A 7 12.24 10.94 18.18
C GLN A 7 11.96 12.32 18.78
N ARG A 8 12.01 13.38 17.97
CA ARG A 8 11.69 14.75 18.40
C ARG A 8 10.23 14.85 18.90
N PHE A 9 9.30 14.29 18.15
CA PHE A 9 7.90 14.29 18.53
C PHE A 9 7.66 13.48 19.82
N LYS A 10 8.28 12.31 19.95
CA LYS A 10 8.20 11.51 21.17
C LYS A 10 8.73 12.25 22.39
N LYS A 11 9.90 12.89 22.28
CA LYS A 11 10.47 13.73 23.33
C LYS A 11 9.52 14.88 23.71
N LEU A 12 8.91 15.53 22.72
CA LEU A 12 7.96 16.60 22.93
C LEU A 12 6.73 16.13 23.74
N ILE A 13 6.11 15.02 23.33
CA ILE A 13 4.93 14.49 24.05
C ILE A 13 5.28 14.10 25.49
N THR A 14 6.45 13.47 25.68
CA THR A 14 6.92 13.11 27.02
C THR A 14 7.13 14.35 27.91
N SER A 15 7.66 15.45 27.35
CA SER A 15 7.89 16.70 28.10
C SER A 15 6.60 17.36 28.61
N PHE A 16 5.46 17.00 28.04
CA PHE A 16 4.17 17.56 28.47
C PHE A 16 3.62 16.97 29.78
N ASN A 17 4.22 15.90 30.29
CA ASN A 17 3.84 15.20 31.52
C ASN A 17 2.33 14.83 31.55
N MET A 18 1.78 14.42 30.42
CA MET A 18 0.35 14.09 30.29
C MET A 18 0.04 12.61 30.58
N ASN A 19 1.03 11.84 31.01
CA ASN A 19 0.90 10.39 31.18
C ASN A 19 0.36 9.70 29.93
N ALA A 20 0.80 10.17 28.75
CA ALA A 20 0.41 9.66 27.45
C ALA A 20 1.53 8.83 26.85
N SER A 21 1.19 7.72 26.20
CA SER A 21 2.12 6.98 25.37
C SER A 21 1.77 7.15 23.90
N ILE A 22 2.79 7.28 23.05
CA ILE A 22 2.61 7.33 21.61
C ILE A 22 3.45 6.26 20.93
N ARG A 23 2.89 5.64 19.89
CA ARG A 23 3.62 4.73 19.04
C ARG A 23 3.25 4.90 17.57
N PRO A 24 4.21 4.76 16.66
CA PRO A 24 3.93 4.76 15.24
C PRO A 24 3.21 3.45 14.86
N VAL A 25 2.35 3.57 13.83
CA VAL A 25 1.60 2.47 13.21
C VAL A 25 1.57 2.63 11.69
N GLY A 26 0.86 1.77 10.98
CA GLY A 26 0.57 1.90 9.57
C GLY A 26 1.80 1.82 8.68
N SER A 27 1.80 2.62 7.62
CA SER A 27 2.75 2.49 6.51
C SER A 27 4.22 2.71 6.91
N TYR A 28 4.48 3.54 7.91
CA TYR A 28 5.84 3.76 8.40
C TYR A 28 6.44 2.50 9.03
N ILE A 29 5.66 1.78 9.84
CA ILE A 29 6.10 0.55 10.51
C ILE A 29 6.23 -0.61 9.54
N THR A 30 5.31 -0.72 8.59
CA THR A 30 5.31 -1.79 7.58
C THR A 30 6.32 -1.55 6.44
N GLY A 31 6.92 -0.36 6.37
CA GLY A 31 7.82 0.02 5.28
C GLY A 31 7.12 0.22 3.93
N LEU A 32 5.79 0.46 3.95
CA LEU A 32 4.96 0.65 2.76
C LEU A 32 4.61 2.12 2.49
N TYR A 33 5.39 3.06 2.99
CA TYR A 33 5.18 4.48 2.77
C TYR A 33 5.86 4.98 1.49
N LEU A 34 5.21 5.92 0.82
CA LEU A 34 5.82 6.75 -0.23
C LEU A 34 6.58 7.93 0.40
N PRO A 35 7.50 8.58 -0.32
CA PRO A 35 8.19 9.76 0.18
C PRO A 35 7.24 10.87 0.68
N THR A 36 6.06 10.96 0.09
CA THR A 36 5.01 11.94 0.42
C THR A 36 4.01 11.46 1.47
N SER A 37 4.10 10.22 1.94
CA SER A 37 3.19 9.70 2.97
C SER A 37 3.39 10.42 4.30
N ASP A 38 2.31 10.58 5.03
CA ASP A 38 2.25 10.94 6.45
C ASP A 38 2.88 9.86 7.36
N ILE A 39 2.92 10.13 8.64
CA ILE A 39 3.30 9.17 9.68
C ILE A 39 2.09 9.00 10.59
N ASP A 40 1.47 7.83 10.51
CA ASP A 40 0.38 7.48 11.41
C ASP A 40 0.93 7.14 12.79
N MET A 41 0.32 7.72 13.83
CA MET A 41 0.65 7.46 15.21
C MET A 41 -0.60 7.28 16.05
N VAL A 42 -0.48 6.44 17.05
CA VAL A 42 -1.53 6.20 18.05
C VAL A 42 -1.10 6.80 19.37
N ILE A 43 -2.00 7.56 20.00
CA ILE A 43 -1.84 8.05 21.38
C ILE A 43 -2.77 7.30 22.30
N THR A 44 -2.23 6.83 23.45
CA THR A 44 -3.00 6.21 24.51
C THR A 44 -2.81 6.96 25.83
N PHE A 45 -3.89 7.05 26.59
CA PHE A 45 -3.88 7.61 27.94
C PHE A 45 -4.29 6.52 28.93
N PRO A 46 -3.59 6.35 30.06
CA PRO A 46 -3.82 5.23 30.97
C PRO A 46 -5.12 5.27 31.75
N LEU A 47 -5.82 6.42 31.75
CA LEU A 47 -7.08 6.58 32.49
C LEU A 47 -8.27 6.58 31.55
N LEU A 48 -9.29 5.81 31.86
CA LEU A 48 -10.58 5.80 31.20
C LEU A 48 -11.31 7.15 31.38
N GLY A 49 -11.81 7.71 30.29
CA GLY A 49 -12.60 8.94 30.28
C GLY A 49 -11.83 10.21 29.93
N GLY A 50 -12.56 11.20 29.40
CA GLY A 50 -12.02 12.53 29.10
C GLY A 50 -11.06 12.60 27.91
N TYR A 51 -11.10 11.66 26.96
CA TYR A 51 -10.22 11.66 25.78
C TYR A 51 -10.27 12.97 25.01
N SER A 52 -11.45 13.51 24.73
CA SER A 52 -11.60 14.77 23.98
C SER A 52 -10.93 15.92 24.69
N SER A 53 -11.16 16.10 25.98
CA SER A 53 -10.53 17.17 26.78
C SER A 53 -9.00 17.07 26.76
N ARG A 54 -8.45 15.85 26.87
CA ARG A 54 -7.01 15.61 26.82
C ARG A 54 -6.42 15.90 25.45
N LEU A 55 -7.14 15.57 24.37
CA LEU A 55 -6.73 15.89 23.01
C LEU A 55 -6.73 17.40 22.77
N TYR A 56 -7.72 18.14 23.24
CA TYR A 56 -7.71 19.61 23.18
C TYR A 56 -6.52 20.21 23.96
N THR A 57 -6.25 19.71 25.16
CA THR A 57 -5.09 20.11 25.95
C THR A 57 -3.80 19.82 25.22
N LEU A 58 -3.68 18.65 24.59
CA LEU A 58 -2.52 18.25 23.81
C LEU A 58 -2.30 19.17 22.60
N ILE A 59 -3.37 19.50 21.86
CA ILE A 59 -3.31 20.46 20.74
C ILE A 59 -2.76 21.80 21.20
N GLY A 60 -3.26 22.33 22.32
CA GLY A 60 -2.77 23.58 22.90
C GLY A 60 -1.28 23.53 23.24
N LYS A 61 -0.82 22.43 23.87
CA LYS A 61 0.59 22.25 24.20
C LYS A 61 1.48 22.12 22.96
N ILE A 62 1.05 21.38 21.92
CA ILE A 62 1.80 21.28 20.67
C ILE A 62 1.87 22.64 19.98
N ARG A 63 0.78 23.39 19.94
CA ARG A 63 0.73 24.73 19.35
C ARG A 63 1.72 25.67 20.02
N ASN A 64 1.74 25.68 21.35
CA ASN A 64 2.60 26.54 22.14
C ASN A 64 4.10 26.12 22.10
N SER A 65 4.38 24.87 21.75
CA SER A 65 5.77 24.38 21.64
C SER A 65 6.53 24.89 20.42
N GLY A 66 5.84 25.44 19.42
CA GLY A 66 6.43 25.84 18.14
C GLY A 66 6.91 24.68 17.25
N PHE A 67 6.56 23.43 17.59
CA PHE A 67 6.93 22.23 16.84
C PHE A 67 6.26 22.18 15.47
N ALA A 68 4.99 22.56 15.40
CA ALA A 68 4.17 22.46 14.21
C ALA A 68 4.10 23.77 13.43
N SER A 69 4.15 23.69 12.11
CA SER A 69 3.78 24.80 11.21
C SER A 69 2.27 24.88 10.99
N LYS A 70 1.57 23.73 11.09
CA LYS A 70 0.12 23.62 10.94
C LYS A 70 -0.42 22.52 11.85
N ILE A 71 -1.58 22.75 12.46
CA ILE A 71 -2.33 21.75 13.23
C ILE A 71 -3.78 21.81 12.76
N GLU A 72 -4.30 20.67 12.33
CA GLU A 72 -5.70 20.47 11.98
C GLU A 72 -6.28 19.41 12.91
N ASP A 73 -7.42 19.68 13.50
CA ASP A 73 -8.11 18.74 14.38
C ASP A 73 -9.42 18.29 13.76
N VAL A 74 -9.69 17.00 13.85
CA VAL A 74 -10.94 16.36 13.40
C VAL A 74 -11.44 15.48 14.57
N LEU A 75 -11.67 16.12 15.72
CA LEU A 75 -11.99 15.42 16.96
C LEU A 75 -13.42 14.88 17.00
N HIS A 76 -14.29 15.36 16.12
CA HIS A 76 -15.69 14.90 16.00
C HIS A 76 -15.86 13.69 15.06
N ALA A 77 -14.77 13.21 14.41
CA ALA A 77 -14.83 12.01 13.61
C ALA A 77 -15.02 10.76 14.48
N THR A 78 -15.49 9.67 13.86
CA THR A 78 -15.60 8.35 14.51
C THR A 78 -14.28 7.92 15.15
N VAL A 79 -13.16 8.24 14.49
CA VAL A 79 -11.80 8.11 15.03
C VAL A 79 -11.24 9.52 15.14
N PRO A 80 -11.11 10.08 16.34
CA PRO A 80 -10.54 11.42 16.54
C PRO A 80 -9.12 11.49 16.01
N LEU A 81 -8.85 12.50 15.18
CA LEU A 81 -7.58 12.70 14.49
C LEU A 81 -7.05 14.11 14.76
N ILE A 82 -5.76 14.21 15.04
CA ILE A 82 -4.99 15.44 15.05
C ILE A 82 -3.91 15.32 13.99
N ARG A 83 -3.99 16.16 12.97
CA ARG A 83 -2.97 16.25 11.91
C ARG A 83 -1.98 17.35 12.24
N ILE A 84 -0.71 17.01 12.32
CA ILE A 84 0.37 17.90 12.75
C ILE A 84 1.40 17.96 11.61
N THR A 85 1.64 19.13 11.05
CA THR A 85 2.72 19.33 10.08
C THR A 85 3.97 19.80 10.80
N ASP A 86 5.02 19.00 10.80
CA ASP A 86 6.32 19.36 11.41
C ASP A 86 6.92 20.59 10.73
N LYS A 87 7.30 21.58 11.52
CA LYS A 87 7.82 22.84 11.01
C LYS A 87 9.15 22.70 10.26
N ILE A 88 9.97 21.72 10.65
CA ILE A 88 11.32 21.53 10.09
C ILE A 88 11.25 20.74 8.77
N THR A 89 10.51 19.64 8.75
CA THR A 89 10.56 18.70 7.62
C THR A 89 9.36 18.84 6.68
N GLY A 90 8.29 19.52 7.10
CA GLY A 90 7.02 19.57 6.38
C GLY A 90 6.26 18.24 6.34
N ILE A 91 6.77 17.19 7.01
CA ILE A 91 6.10 15.89 7.07
C ILE A 91 4.90 15.99 8.01
N GLN A 92 3.81 15.36 7.60
CA GLN A 92 2.60 15.27 8.41
C GLN A 92 2.66 14.07 9.35
N ILE A 93 2.21 14.28 10.58
CA ILE A 93 1.94 13.24 11.57
C ILE A 93 0.43 13.21 11.78
N ASP A 94 -0.19 12.06 11.52
CA ASP A 94 -1.60 11.83 11.82
C ASP A 94 -1.68 11.07 13.14
N LEU A 95 -2.07 11.81 14.20
CA LEU A 95 -2.16 11.29 15.56
C LEU A 95 -3.61 10.95 15.89
N THR A 96 -3.89 9.66 16.10
CA THR A 96 -5.23 9.15 16.45
C THR A 96 -5.29 8.68 17.89
N ALA A 97 -6.44 8.87 18.54
CA ALA A 97 -6.71 8.22 19.80
C ALA A 97 -7.03 6.74 19.57
N ALA A 98 -6.33 5.85 20.27
CA ALA A 98 -6.36 4.42 19.95
C ALA A 98 -7.58 3.70 20.50
N ASP A 99 -8.16 2.89 19.63
CA ASP A 99 -9.06 1.78 19.98
C ASP A 99 -8.37 0.39 19.90
N GLY A 100 -7.08 0.36 19.57
CA GLY A 100 -6.30 -0.88 19.34
C GLY A 100 -6.39 -1.44 17.92
N HIS A 101 -7.36 -1.05 17.10
CA HIS A 101 -7.52 -1.56 15.75
C HIS A 101 -6.31 -1.22 14.85
N ALA A 102 -5.84 0.04 14.86
CA ALA A 102 -4.70 0.47 14.05
C ALA A 102 -3.42 -0.34 14.31
N VAL A 103 -3.26 -0.82 15.53
CA VAL A 103 -2.13 -1.68 15.92
C VAL A 103 -2.28 -3.07 15.33
N LYS A 104 -3.44 -3.71 15.56
CA LYS A 104 -3.76 -5.04 15.00
C LYS A 104 -3.67 -5.03 13.47
N ALA A 105 -4.18 -3.99 12.83
CA ALA A 105 -4.09 -3.78 11.39
C ALA A 105 -2.63 -3.70 10.92
N THR A 106 -1.76 -3.00 11.67
CA THR A 106 -0.33 -2.91 11.33
C THR A 106 0.36 -4.26 11.47
N GLU A 107 0.08 -5.00 12.54
CA GLU A 107 0.62 -6.34 12.81
C GLU A 107 0.19 -7.33 11.72
N ALA A 108 -1.08 -7.32 11.33
CA ALA A 108 -1.59 -8.16 10.24
C ALA A 108 -0.87 -7.88 8.91
N VAL A 109 -0.63 -6.60 8.57
CA VAL A 109 0.14 -6.24 7.36
C VAL A 109 1.57 -6.76 7.44
N GLN A 110 2.24 -6.63 8.59
CA GLN A 110 3.61 -7.12 8.76
C GLN A 110 3.71 -8.63 8.59
N GLU A 111 2.78 -9.39 9.16
CA GLU A 111 2.70 -10.84 9.03
C GLU A 111 2.57 -11.24 7.56
N TRP A 112 1.64 -10.64 6.82
CA TRP A 112 1.41 -10.97 5.42
C TRP A 112 2.56 -10.56 4.49
N LEU A 113 3.29 -9.51 4.80
CA LEU A 113 4.47 -9.09 4.03
C LEU A 113 5.60 -10.13 4.06
N GLN A 114 5.71 -10.90 5.13
CA GLN A 114 6.72 -11.95 5.24
C GLN A 114 6.49 -13.10 4.23
N HIS A 115 5.23 -13.29 3.78
CA HIS A 115 4.81 -14.40 2.94
C HIS A 115 4.39 -14.02 1.53
N SER A 116 4.60 -12.76 1.10
CA SER A 116 4.05 -12.23 -0.17
C SER A 116 5.06 -11.38 -0.94
N SER A 117 6.15 -12.01 -1.39
CA SER A 117 7.27 -11.34 -2.05
C SER A 117 6.90 -10.38 -3.21
N PRO A 118 6.04 -10.73 -4.20
CA PRO A 118 5.74 -9.83 -5.31
C PRO A 118 4.70 -8.76 -4.97
N ALA A 119 3.99 -8.86 -3.85
CA ALA A 119 2.95 -7.90 -3.47
C ALA A 119 3.52 -6.50 -3.18
N LYS A 120 4.71 -6.42 -2.59
CA LYS A 120 5.30 -5.14 -2.19
C LYS A 120 5.63 -4.21 -3.37
N PRO A 121 6.39 -4.63 -4.41
CA PRO A 121 6.66 -3.78 -5.55
C PRO A 121 5.40 -3.41 -6.33
N LEU A 122 4.48 -4.35 -6.53
CA LEU A 122 3.19 -4.09 -7.17
C LEU A 122 2.39 -3.03 -6.39
N LEU A 123 2.31 -3.16 -5.06
CA LEU A 123 1.63 -2.20 -4.20
C LEU A 123 2.20 -0.79 -4.36
N PHE A 124 3.52 -0.62 -4.42
CA PHE A 124 4.13 0.70 -4.56
C PHE A 124 3.72 1.38 -5.86
N VAL A 125 3.73 0.65 -6.97
CA VAL A 125 3.34 1.18 -8.28
C VAL A 125 1.86 1.57 -8.28
N VAL A 126 0.98 0.69 -7.80
CA VAL A 126 -0.47 0.97 -7.76
C VAL A 126 -0.80 2.08 -6.77
N LYS A 127 -0.11 2.14 -5.61
CA LYS A 127 -0.27 3.23 -4.64
C LYS A 127 0.13 4.58 -5.25
N MET A 128 1.23 4.63 -5.98
CA MET A 128 1.66 5.83 -6.69
C MET A 128 0.66 6.22 -7.79
N PHE A 129 0.20 5.25 -8.59
CA PHE A 129 -0.82 5.45 -9.59
C PHE A 129 -2.10 6.10 -9.04
N LEU A 130 -2.63 5.56 -7.93
CA LEU A 130 -3.82 6.11 -7.28
C LEU A 130 -3.55 7.50 -6.67
N SER A 131 -2.37 7.71 -6.11
CA SER A 131 -1.98 9.00 -5.51
C SER A 131 -1.97 10.12 -6.55
N ILE A 132 -1.37 9.88 -7.72
CA ILE A 132 -1.31 10.84 -8.83
C ILE A 132 -2.71 11.20 -9.31
N ARG A 133 -3.63 10.25 -9.34
CA ARG A 133 -5.03 10.44 -9.76
C ARG A 133 -5.96 10.93 -8.65
N ARG A 134 -5.40 11.27 -7.47
CA ARG A 134 -6.17 11.68 -6.28
C ARG A 134 -7.22 10.65 -5.83
N CYS A 135 -6.97 9.38 -6.14
CA CYS A 135 -7.80 8.23 -5.78
C CYS A 135 -7.25 7.44 -4.57
N GLY A 136 -6.22 7.93 -3.91
CA GLY A 136 -5.52 7.26 -2.80
C GLY A 136 -6.05 7.59 -1.40
N THR A 137 -7.16 8.31 -1.27
CA THR A 137 -7.75 8.70 0.01
C THR A 137 -9.25 8.55 0.03
N THR A 138 -9.79 8.05 1.14
CA THR A 138 -11.24 7.88 1.34
C THR A 138 -11.98 9.21 1.42
N TYR A 139 -11.30 10.30 1.75
CA TYR A 139 -11.91 11.63 1.77
C TYR A 139 -12.46 12.05 0.40
N THR A 140 -11.79 11.66 -0.67
CA THR A 140 -12.23 11.88 -2.05
C THR A 140 -12.95 10.68 -2.66
N GLY A 141 -13.31 9.68 -1.86
CA GLY A 141 -13.93 8.45 -2.33
C GLY A 141 -12.96 7.44 -2.95
N GLY A 142 -11.67 7.65 -2.72
CA GLY A 142 -10.60 6.75 -3.17
C GLY A 142 -10.41 5.54 -2.27
N ILE A 143 -9.45 4.69 -2.63
CA ILE A 143 -9.04 3.51 -1.87
C ILE A 143 -7.87 3.91 -0.97
N ASN A 144 -8.02 3.77 0.35
CA ASN A 144 -6.92 4.02 1.28
C ASN A 144 -5.82 2.95 1.14
N SER A 145 -4.63 3.28 1.63
CA SER A 145 -3.46 2.40 1.49
C SER A 145 -3.64 1.03 2.15
N TYR A 146 -4.42 0.94 3.23
CA TYR A 146 -4.69 -0.31 3.93
C TYR A 146 -5.60 -1.24 3.10
N ALA A 147 -6.72 -0.72 2.59
CA ALA A 147 -7.59 -1.47 1.70
C ALA A 147 -6.88 -1.88 0.39
N LEU A 148 -6.06 -0.98 -0.17
CA LEU A 148 -5.25 -1.27 -1.36
C LEU A 148 -4.26 -2.42 -1.11
N PHE A 149 -3.60 -2.43 0.05
CA PHE A 149 -2.70 -3.53 0.42
C PHE A 149 -3.43 -4.88 0.35
N TRP A 150 -4.64 -4.96 0.91
CA TRP A 150 -5.40 -6.20 0.92
C TRP A 150 -5.96 -6.58 -0.45
N MET A 151 -6.28 -5.61 -1.31
CA MET A 151 -6.58 -5.90 -2.72
C MET A 151 -5.39 -6.56 -3.43
N VAL A 152 -4.19 -6.01 -3.23
CA VAL A 152 -2.96 -6.55 -3.85
C VAL A 152 -2.65 -7.94 -3.29
N VAL A 153 -2.74 -8.14 -1.98
CA VAL A 153 -2.49 -9.44 -1.35
C VAL A 153 -3.47 -10.51 -1.85
N ALA A 154 -4.77 -10.19 -1.88
CA ALA A 154 -5.79 -11.10 -2.38
C ALA A 154 -5.51 -11.49 -3.83
N TRP A 155 -5.23 -10.52 -4.68
CA TRP A 155 -4.93 -10.75 -6.09
C TRP A 155 -3.67 -11.62 -6.28
N VAL A 156 -2.59 -11.33 -5.57
CA VAL A 156 -1.36 -12.13 -5.62
C VAL A 156 -1.60 -13.56 -5.17
N LYS A 157 -2.45 -13.78 -4.18
CA LYS A 157 -2.72 -15.13 -3.66
C LYS A 157 -3.71 -15.94 -4.51
N LEU A 158 -4.62 -15.28 -5.20
CA LEU A 158 -5.73 -15.93 -5.90
C LEU A 158 -5.51 -15.98 -7.41
N GLU A 159 -5.00 -14.91 -8.01
CA GLU A 159 -4.93 -14.74 -9.46
C GLU A 159 -3.53 -14.96 -10.05
N MET A 160 -2.47 -14.84 -9.22
CA MET A 160 -1.15 -15.16 -9.74
C MET A 160 -1.05 -16.65 -10.08
N PRO A 161 -0.44 -16.99 -11.23
CA PRO A 161 -0.12 -18.38 -11.55
C PRO A 161 0.71 -18.96 -10.40
N LYS A 162 0.19 -19.99 -9.76
CA LYS A 162 0.99 -20.78 -8.84
C LYS A 162 2.05 -21.47 -9.68
N GLU A 163 3.33 -21.21 -9.43
CA GLU A 163 4.38 -22.02 -9.99
C GLU A 163 4.00 -23.48 -9.74
N LYS A 164 3.86 -24.26 -10.82
CA LYS A 164 3.72 -25.70 -10.66
C LYS A 164 4.94 -26.16 -9.88
N PRO A 165 4.78 -26.84 -8.72
CA PRO A 165 5.94 -27.39 -8.05
C PRO A 165 6.71 -28.18 -9.12
N ALA A 166 8.00 -27.87 -9.28
CA ALA A 166 8.86 -28.63 -10.16
C ALA A 166 8.68 -30.11 -9.71
N ILE A 167 8.07 -30.91 -10.54
CA ILE A 167 7.94 -32.33 -10.28
C ILE A 167 9.37 -32.84 -10.37
N SER A 168 10.02 -32.95 -9.22
CA SER A 168 11.26 -33.69 -9.10
C SER A 168 10.87 -35.15 -9.33
N PHE A 169 10.99 -35.61 -10.57
CA PHE A 169 11.06 -37.01 -10.84
C PHE A 169 12.36 -37.53 -10.23
N SER A 170 12.29 -37.97 -9.00
CA SER A 170 13.28 -38.88 -8.46
C SER A 170 13.03 -40.24 -9.08
N ASP A 171 13.46 -40.43 -10.30
CA ASP A 171 13.59 -41.75 -10.87
C ASP A 171 14.81 -42.42 -10.23
N HIS A 172 14.54 -43.15 -9.16
CA HIS A 172 15.25 -44.35 -8.88
C HIS A 172 14.64 -45.43 -9.77
N ASP A 173 15.26 -45.66 -10.91
CA ASP A 173 15.49 -47.05 -11.34
C ASP A 173 16.61 -47.09 -12.39
N SER A 174 17.51 -47.99 -12.06
CA SER A 174 18.68 -48.43 -12.76
C SER A 174 18.43 -48.93 -14.19
N LEU A 175 19.53 -48.97 -14.90
CA LEU A 175 19.92 -49.80 -16.05
C LEU A 175 19.84 -49.03 -17.36
N THR A 176 20.88 -48.81 -18.02
CA THR A 176 21.99 -49.61 -18.50
C THR A 176 22.99 -48.77 -19.28
N THR A 177 24.19 -48.91 -18.90
CA THR A 177 25.36 -48.93 -19.73
C THR A 177 25.09 -49.15 -21.22
N ALA A 178 25.58 -48.27 -22.08
CA ALA A 178 26.47 -48.69 -23.18
C ALA A 178 26.75 -47.58 -24.20
N LEU A 179 28.02 -47.32 -24.35
CA LEU A 179 28.71 -46.94 -25.60
C LEU A 179 28.34 -45.60 -26.24
N GLY A 180 29.23 -44.71 -26.13
CA GLY A 180 30.37 -44.63 -27.02
C GLY A 180 30.41 -43.32 -27.70
N GLY A 181 31.42 -42.57 -27.42
CA GLY A 181 32.23 -42.00 -28.48
C GLY A 181 31.94 -40.57 -28.92
N LEU A 182 32.90 -39.74 -28.58
CA LEU A 182 33.54 -38.71 -29.43
C LEU A 182 32.89 -37.32 -29.58
N SER A 183 33.59 -36.46 -28.93
CA SER A 183 34.32 -35.33 -29.51
C SER A 183 33.64 -33.99 -29.64
N LEU A 184 34.21 -33.07 -28.83
CA LEU A 184 34.63 -31.71 -29.17
C LEU A 184 33.67 -30.81 -29.95
N SER A 185 33.10 -29.87 -29.27
CA SER A 185 33.34 -28.47 -29.67
C SER A 185 33.14 -27.53 -28.47
N LYS A 186 34.17 -26.79 -28.16
CA LYS A 186 34.16 -25.65 -27.29
C LYS A 186 33.27 -24.59 -27.89
N ASN A 187 32.23 -24.18 -27.21
CA ASN A 187 31.82 -22.77 -27.15
C ASN A 187 31.21 -22.52 -25.79
N ALA A 188 32.02 -21.84 -25.00
CA ALA A 188 31.59 -21.26 -23.75
C ALA A 188 30.55 -20.16 -24.02
N THR A 189 29.30 -20.50 -23.90
CA THR A 189 28.25 -19.53 -23.69
C THR A 189 27.87 -19.67 -22.22
N THR A 190 28.18 -18.65 -21.48
CA THR A 190 27.75 -18.44 -20.10
C THR A 190 26.24 -18.63 -20.00
N SER A 191 25.82 -19.82 -19.57
CA SER A 191 24.47 -20.05 -19.10
C SER A 191 24.33 -19.30 -17.77
N SER A 192 23.91 -18.04 -17.84
CA SER A 192 23.29 -17.38 -16.72
C SER A 192 22.11 -18.26 -16.30
N SER A 193 22.17 -18.81 -15.10
CA SER A 193 21.06 -19.42 -14.42
C SER A 193 19.91 -18.41 -14.40
N ASN A 194 18.96 -18.56 -15.31
CA ASN A 194 17.70 -17.85 -15.30
C ASN A 194 16.89 -18.36 -14.11
N SER A 195 17.09 -17.75 -12.96
CA SER A 195 15.99 -17.58 -12.03
C SER A 195 15.00 -16.71 -12.81
N GLU A 196 13.94 -17.29 -13.38
CA GLU A 196 12.85 -16.53 -13.99
C GLU A 196 12.28 -15.62 -12.92
N GLY A 197 12.81 -14.41 -12.83
CA GLY A 197 12.33 -13.38 -11.93
C GLY A 197 10.92 -13.02 -12.38
N VAL A 198 9.99 -12.94 -11.43
CA VAL A 198 8.61 -12.53 -11.66
C VAL A 198 8.60 -11.19 -12.45
N ASP A 199 8.02 -11.17 -13.64
CA ASP A 199 7.89 -9.94 -14.44
C ASP A 199 6.87 -9.01 -13.78
N LEU A 200 7.39 -7.96 -13.14
CA LEU A 200 6.59 -6.97 -12.45
C LEU A 200 5.71 -6.14 -13.40
N GLY A 201 6.11 -5.97 -14.66
CA GLY A 201 5.32 -5.29 -15.67
C GLY A 201 4.09 -6.11 -16.06
N GLU A 202 4.28 -7.40 -16.27
CA GLU A 202 3.19 -8.34 -16.53
C GLU A 202 2.22 -8.43 -15.34
N LEU A 203 2.75 -8.47 -14.10
CA LEU A 203 1.92 -8.46 -12.90
C LEU A 203 1.08 -7.19 -12.80
N LEU A 204 1.67 -6.04 -13.06
CA LEU A 204 0.93 -4.78 -13.06
C LEU A 204 -0.20 -4.79 -14.09
N MET A 205 0.09 -5.22 -15.31
CA MET A 205 -0.92 -5.30 -16.37
C MET A 205 -2.06 -6.24 -16.01
N LYS A 206 -1.77 -7.42 -15.48
CA LYS A 206 -2.78 -8.39 -15.03
C LYS A 206 -3.62 -7.86 -13.87
N PHE A 207 -2.99 -7.19 -12.90
CA PHE A 207 -3.69 -6.55 -11.79
C PHE A 207 -4.66 -5.45 -12.28
N LEU A 208 -4.18 -4.58 -13.17
CA LEU A 208 -5.00 -3.49 -13.71
C LEU A 208 -6.16 -4.02 -14.56
N LYS A 209 -5.92 -5.07 -15.35
CA LYS A 209 -6.96 -5.76 -16.13
C LYS A 209 -8.01 -6.36 -15.22
N PHE A 210 -7.57 -7.11 -14.21
CA PHE A 210 -8.47 -7.81 -13.29
C PHE A 210 -9.42 -6.84 -12.58
N TYR A 211 -8.89 -5.83 -11.90
CA TYR A 211 -9.73 -4.87 -11.18
C TYR A 211 -10.39 -3.82 -12.10
N GLY A 212 -9.90 -3.64 -13.31
CA GLY A 212 -10.50 -2.74 -14.29
C GLY A 212 -11.64 -3.37 -15.09
N GLU A 213 -11.53 -4.65 -15.42
CA GLU A 213 -12.44 -5.29 -16.40
C GLU A 213 -13.08 -6.59 -15.90
N GLU A 214 -12.42 -7.37 -15.03
CA GLU A 214 -12.82 -8.75 -14.73
C GLU A 214 -13.52 -8.90 -13.37
N PHE A 215 -13.11 -8.10 -12.35
CA PHE A 215 -13.68 -8.20 -11.02
C PHE A 215 -15.10 -7.66 -10.96
N ASP A 216 -16.04 -8.51 -10.56
CA ASP A 216 -17.45 -8.13 -10.39
C ASP A 216 -17.65 -7.44 -9.02
N TYR A 217 -17.60 -6.11 -9.04
CA TYR A 217 -17.80 -5.29 -7.84
C TYR A 217 -19.22 -5.38 -7.27
N GLU A 218 -20.22 -5.78 -8.04
CA GLU A 218 -21.60 -5.89 -7.56
C GLU A 218 -21.84 -7.17 -6.77
N ARG A 219 -21.20 -8.27 -7.19
CA ARG A 219 -21.42 -9.60 -6.61
C ARG A 219 -20.37 -10.00 -5.60
N ASN A 220 -19.10 -9.60 -5.81
CA ASN A 220 -17.98 -10.14 -5.08
C ASN A 220 -17.50 -9.22 -3.96
N ALA A 221 -17.18 -9.82 -2.82
CA ALA A 221 -16.38 -9.25 -1.75
C ALA A 221 -15.05 -9.98 -1.62
N ILE A 222 -14.02 -9.27 -1.22
CA ILE A 222 -12.70 -9.82 -0.94
C ILE A 222 -12.65 -10.23 0.53
N LYS A 223 -12.33 -11.48 0.78
CA LYS A 223 -12.08 -12.04 2.10
C LYS A 223 -10.61 -12.39 2.22
N ILE A 224 -9.97 -12.01 3.32
CA ILE A 224 -8.55 -12.26 3.56
C ILE A 224 -8.35 -13.39 4.57
N ALA A 225 -9.02 -13.31 5.72
CA ALA A 225 -8.87 -14.27 6.79
C ALA A 225 -10.06 -15.26 6.84
N PRO A 226 -9.88 -16.52 7.27
CA PRO A 226 -8.59 -17.16 7.59
C PRO A 226 -7.76 -17.50 6.36
N THR A 227 -8.36 -17.56 5.18
CA THR A 227 -7.73 -17.78 3.87
C THR A 227 -8.28 -16.78 2.87
N PRO A 228 -7.42 -16.21 2.01
CA PRO A 228 -7.88 -15.34 0.93
C PRO A 228 -8.88 -16.03 0.02
N GLY A 229 -9.89 -15.29 -0.40
CA GLY A 229 -10.94 -15.78 -1.31
C GLY A 229 -11.87 -14.67 -1.74
N TYR A 230 -12.63 -14.92 -2.79
CA TYR A 230 -13.78 -14.12 -3.15
C TYR A 230 -15.05 -14.78 -2.62
N CYS A 231 -15.94 -14.00 -2.10
CA CYS A 231 -17.23 -14.49 -1.62
C CYS A 231 -18.35 -13.55 -2.10
N THR A 232 -19.56 -14.09 -2.15
CA THR A 232 -20.73 -13.28 -2.47
C THR A 232 -20.98 -12.26 -1.38
N LYS A 233 -21.23 -11.01 -1.76
CA LYS A 233 -21.58 -9.96 -0.81
C LYS A 233 -22.79 -10.37 0.03
N ALA A 234 -22.61 -10.37 1.33
CA ALA A 234 -23.71 -10.66 2.25
C ALA A 234 -24.60 -9.44 2.39
N TYR A 235 -25.72 -9.44 1.71
CA TYR A 235 -26.70 -8.34 1.76
C TYR A 235 -27.26 -8.10 3.17
N ARG A 236 -27.22 -9.10 4.05
CA ARG A 236 -27.70 -9.01 5.44
C ARG A 236 -26.90 -8.07 6.31
N TYR A 237 -25.63 -7.86 5.98
CA TYR A 237 -24.70 -7.02 6.79
C TYR A 237 -24.28 -5.76 6.02
N SER A 238 -24.78 -5.56 4.80
CA SER A 238 -24.52 -4.34 4.06
C SER A 238 -25.26 -3.19 4.72
N ARG A 239 -24.53 -2.32 5.38
CA ARG A 239 -25.03 -1.02 5.86
C ARG A 239 -25.43 -0.08 4.70
N TYR A 240 -25.30 -0.56 3.48
CA TYR A 240 -25.50 0.22 2.26
C TYR A 240 -26.84 -0.11 1.62
N PRO A 241 -27.53 0.92 1.10
CA PRO A 241 -28.72 0.72 0.28
C PRO A 241 -28.42 -0.21 -0.90
N THR A 242 -29.40 -0.96 -1.33
CA THR A 242 -29.32 -1.84 -2.52
C THR A 242 -28.83 -1.11 -3.78
N THR A 243 -28.98 0.21 -3.82
CA THR A 243 -28.49 1.10 -4.87
C THR A 243 -26.96 1.27 -4.91
N GLN A 244 -26.23 0.86 -3.88
CA GLN A 244 -24.78 1.00 -3.76
C GLN A 244 -24.05 -0.34 -3.81
N ARG A 245 -24.62 -1.36 -4.46
CA ARG A 245 -24.01 -2.69 -4.59
C ARG A 245 -22.66 -2.68 -5.28
N TYR A 246 -22.43 -1.71 -6.15
CA TYR A 246 -21.17 -1.52 -6.87
C TYR A 246 -19.97 -1.13 -6.00
N LEU A 247 -20.19 -0.77 -4.73
CA LEU A 247 -19.09 -0.38 -3.86
C LEU A 247 -18.13 -1.56 -3.64
N LEU A 248 -16.83 -1.25 -3.55
CA LEU A 248 -15.84 -2.22 -3.15
C LEU A 248 -16.17 -2.78 -1.78
N SER A 249 -16.02 -4.09 -1.59
CA SER A 249 -16.19 -4.75 -0.30
C SER A 249 -14.96 -5.59 0.01
N ILE A 250 -14.31 -5.31 1.14
CA ILE A 250 -13.12 -6.01 1.62
C ILE A 250 -13.27 -6.22 3.11
N TYR A 251 -13.34 -7.47 3.55
CA TYR A 251 -13.36 -7.79 4.97
C TYR A 251 -11.99 -7.59 5.61
N ASP A 252 -11.96 -6.81 6.68
CA ASP A 252 -10.73 -6.53 7.42
C ASP A 252 -10.25 -7.79 8.16
N PRO A 253 -9.01 -8.27 7.93
CA PRO A 253 -8.51 -9.42 8.66
C PRO A 253 -8.26 -9.15 10.16
N ALA A 254 -8.09 -7.88 10.55
CA ALA A 254 -7.94 -7.48 11.95
C ALA A 254 -9.28 -7.40 12.69
N ASP A 255 -10.38 -7.15 11.95
CA ASP A 255 -11.76 -7.14 12.45
C ASP A 255 -12.74 -7.44 11.32
N THR A 256 -13.19 -8.67 11.20
CA THR A 256 -14.06 -9.15 10.11
C THR A 256 -15.43 -8.50 10.04
N PHE A 257 -15.85 -7.72 11.05
CA PHE A 257 -17.07 -6.92 11.01
C PHE A 257 -16.88 -5.58 10.25
N ILE A 258 -15.64 -5.20 9.98
CA ILE A 258 -15.32 -3.98 9.24
C ILE A 258 -15.20 -4.29 7.75
N ASP A 259 -15.93 -3.54 6.92
CA ASP A 259 -15.74 -3.49 5.48
C ASP A 259 -14.87 -2.28 5.11
N MET A 260 -13.60 -2.55 4.80
CA MET A 260 -12.61 -1.51 4.48
C MET A 260 -12.87 -0.83 3.13
N GLY A 261 -13.52 -1.55 2.20
CA GLY A 261 -13.82 -1.06 0.85
C GLY A 261 -14.99 -0.09 0.80
N SER A 262 -15.85 -0.14 1.77
CA SER A 262 -17.13 0.59 1.83
C SER A 262 -17.01 2.11 1.69
N LYS A 263 -15.87 2.68 2.07
CA LYS A 263 -15.61 4.14 1.97
C LYS A 263 -15.10 4.58 0.60
N ALA A 264 -14.85 3.63 -0.31
CA ALA A 264 -14.39 3.93 -1.68
C ALA A 264 -15.58 4.22 -2.61
N TYR A 265 -16.34 5.28 -2.32
CA TYR A 265 -17.55 5.62 -3.10
C TYR A 265 -17.24 6.04 -4.55
N GLY A 266 -16.00 6.44 -4.85
CA GLY A 266 -15.51 6.71 -6.20
C GLY A 266 -15.01 5.47 -6.96
N ILE A 267 -15.34 4.25 -6.52
CA ILE A 267 -14.79 3.01 -7.09
C ILE A 267 -15.01 2.86 -8.59
N LYS A 268 -16.12 3.35 -9.14
CA LYS A 268 -16.36 3.32 -10.59
C LYS A 268 -15.33 4.13 -11.37
N HIS A 269 -14.93 5.28 -10.84
CA HIS A 269 -13.86 6.09 -11.43
C HIS A 269 -12.50 5.40 -11.34
N ILE A 270 -12.23 4.72 -10.22
CA ILE A 270 -11.00 3.95 -10.03
C ILE A 270 -10.96 2.75 -10.97
N GLN A 271 -12.06 2.03 -11.11
CA GLN A 271 -12.21 0.93 -12.05
C GLN A 271 -11.93 1.38 -13.49
N GLU A 272 -12.52 2.48 -13.92
CA GLU A 272 -12.26 3.03 -15.26
C GLU A 272 -10.81 3.51 -15.42
N SER A 273 -10.20 4.04 -14.35
CA SER A 273 -8.78 4.41 -14.35
C SER A 273 -7.87 3.20 -14.50
N PHE A 274 -8.15 2.08 -13.84
CA PHE A 274 -7.41 0.83 -14.00
C PHE A 274 -7.56 0.27 -15.41
N LYS A 275 -8.78 0.25 -15.93
CA LYS A 275 -9.08 -0.22 -17.29
C LYS A 275 -8.36 0.62 -18.36
N SER A 276 -8.42 1.94 -18.24
CA SER A 276 -7.72 2.86 -19.14
C SER A 276 -6.20 2.67 -19.08
N ALA A 277 -5.64 2.52 -17.87
CA ALA A 277 -4.22 2.26 -17.68
C ALA A 277 -3.79 0.94 -18.32
N TYR A 278 -4.54 -0.14 -18.10
CA TYR A 278 -4.29 -1.43 -18.74
C TYR A 278 -4.26 -1.32 -20.26
N ARG A 279 -5.27 -0.68 -20.85
CA ARG A 279 -5.36 -0.53 -22.32
C ARG A 279 -4.22 0.31 -22.90
N SER A 280 -3.82 1.36 -22.18
CA SER A 280 -2.67 2.19 -22.57
C SER A 280 -1.38 1.38 -22.53
N LEU A 281 -1.12 0.62 -21.46
CA LEU A 281 0.07 -0.21 -21.33
C LEU A 281 0.10 -1.30 -22.41
N ALA A 282 -1.00 -2.00 -22.65
CA ALA A 282 -1.10 -3.03 -23.67
C ALA A 282 -0.84 -2.50 -25.08
N SER A 283 -1.36 -1.31 -25.40
CA SER A 283 -1.10 -0.65 -26.69
C SER A 283 0.36 -0.29 -26.87
N LEU A 284 1.02 0.23 -25.82
CA LEU A 284 2.43 0.62 -25.88
C LEU A 284 3.37 -0.60 -25.89
N GLU A 285 3.04 -1.65 -25.17
CA GLU A 285 3.76 -2.92 -25.23
C GLU A 285 3.74 -3.49 -26.64
N TYR A 286 2.57 -3.49 -27.29
CA TYR A 286 2.44 -3.88 -28.70
C TYR A 286 3.34 -3.05 -29.61
N LYS A 287 3.33 -1.72 -29.46
CA LYS A 287 4.18 -0.81 -30.23
C LYS A 287 5.67 -1.12 -30.03
N GLN A 288 6.09 -1.31 -28.77
CA GLN A 288 7.48 -1.65 -28.45
C GLN A 288 7.92 -2.97 -29.07
N LYS A 289 7.09 -4.02 -28.96
CA LYS A 289 7.36 -5.33 -29.59
C LYS A 289 7.41 -5.25 -31.12
N SER A 290 6.70 -4.28 -31.70
CA SER A 290 6.71 -4.02 -33.15
C SER A 290 7.84 -3.06 -33.59
N GLY A 291 8.75 -2.70 -32.68
CA GLY A 291 9.87 -1.79 -32.96
C GLY A 291 9.48 -0.33 -33.14
N LEU A 292 8.26 0.05 -32.77
CA LEU A 292 7.80 1.42 -32.85
C LEU A 292 8.25 2.23 -31.62
N TRP A 293 8.53 3.51 -31.83
CA TRP A 293 8.92 4.40 -30.73
C TRP A 293 7.79 4.62 -29.73
N VAL A 294 8.07 4.51 -28.44
CA VAL A 294 7.09 4.61 -27.35
C VAL A 294 7.22 5.89 -26.50
N GLY A 295 8.12 6.81 -26.88
CA GLY A 295 8.36 8.05 -26.15
C GLY A 295 9.50 7.96 -25.13
N GLU A 296 10.04 9.12 -24.72
CA GLU A 296 11.16 9.20 -23.76
C GLU A 296 10.81 8.70 -22.36
N ALA A 297 9.56 8.86 -21.93
CA ALA A 297 9.09 8.41 -20.63
C ALA A 297 8.91 6.88 -20.51
N GLY A 298 9.06 6.15 -21.62
CA GLY A 298 8.84 4.71 -21.68
C GLY A 298 7.38 4.29 -21.46
N ILE A 299 7.14 2.99 -21.41
CA ILE A 299 5.77 2.43 -21.28
C ILE A 299 5.11 2.87 -19.94
N LEU A 300 5.84 2.74 -18.83
CA LEU A 300 5.29 3.06 -17.51
C LEU A 300 5.00 4.57 -17.33
N GLY A 301 5.78 5.42 -17.99
CA GLY A 301 5.59 6.87 -17.97
C GLY A 301 4.22 7.31 -18.50
N SER A 302 3.63 6.57 -19.43
CA SER A 302 2.30 6.87 -19.95
C SER A 302 1.17 6.72 -18.91
N VAL A 303 1.41 5.88 -17.91
CA VAL A 303 0.42 5.53 -16.86
C VAL A 303 0.71 6.27 -15.56
N LEU A 304 1.98 6.39 -15.20
CA LEU A 304 2.46 7.14 -14.04
C LEU A 304 2.82 8.57 -14.40
N GLY A 305 2.50 9.02 -15.61
CA GLY A 305 2.73 10.38 -16.07
C GLY A 305 2.14 11.39 -15.11
N GLY A 306 2.97 12.33 -14.67
CA GLY A 306 2.64 13.39 -13.74
C GLY A 306 3.88 14.24 -13.47
N ASP A 307 3.68 15.37 -12.85
CA ASP A 307 4.77 16.22 -12.44
C ASP A 307 5.47 15.62 -11.20
N TYR A 308 6.51 14.82 -11.45
CA TYR A 308 7.37 14.26 -10.39
C TYR A 308 8.35 15.29 -9.82
N THR A 309 8.49 16.45 -10.41
CA THR A 309 9.41 17.50 -9.95
C THR A 309 9.09 17.93 -8.52
N ASN A 310 7.82 17.99 -8.16
CA ASN A 310 7.39 18.26 -6.79
C ASN A 310 7.81 17.18 -5.77
N PHE A 311 7.93 15.94 -6.19
CA PHE A 311 8.41 14.85 -5.32
C PHE A 311 9.93 14.96 -5.11
N VAL A 312 10.68 15.24 -6.17
CA VAL A 312 12.13 15.39 -6.13
C VAL A 312 12.51 16.66 -5.37
N GLY A 313 11.86 17.79 -5.64
CA GLY A 313 12.13 19.08 -4.98
C GLY A 313 11.85 19.05 -3.48
N LYS A 314 10.72 18.48 -3.04
CA LYS A 314 10.41 18.30 -1.61
C LYS A 314 11.43 17.39 -0.91
N ARG A 315 11.94 16.36 -1.59
CA ARG A 315 12.97 15.48 -1.05
C ARG A 315 14.31 16.19 -0.89
N HIS A 316 14.73 16.99 -1.87
CA HIS A 316 15.97 17.77 -1.80
C HIS A 316 15.93 18.83 -0.71
N LEU A 317 14.84 19.56 -0.56
CA LEU A 317 14.62 20.51 0.53
C LEU A 317 14.71 19.85 1.91
N ALA A 318 14.05 18.70 2.06
CA ALA A 318 14.04 17.98 3.32
C ALA A 318 15.41 17.36 3.69
N VAL A 319 16.20 16.94 2.70
CA VAL A 319 17.58 16.45 2.93
C VAL A 319 18.51 17.62 3.25
N ALA A 320 18.39 18.74 2.56
CA ALA A 320 19.20 19.94 2.82
C ALA A 320 18.95 20.48 4.25
N THR A 321 17.70 20.55 4.70
CA THR A 321 17.36 21.01 6.06
C THR A 321 17.89 20.08 7.16
N CYS A 322 17.96 18.78 6.91
CA CYS A 322 18.56 17.84 7.88
C CYS A 322 20.09 17.91 7.95
N SER A 323 20.76 18.36 6.90
CA SER A 323 22.22 18.48 6.86
C SER A 323 22.75 19.73 7.59
N TYR A 324 21.88 20.73 7.80
CA TYR A 324 22.26 21.97 8.51
C TYR A 324 22.03 21.91 10.03
N THR A 325 21.50 20.82 10.57
CA THR A 325 21.17 20.66 12.00
C THR A 325 21.96 19.52 12.68
N ALA A 326 23.03 19.03 12.04
CA ALA A 326 23.93 18.02 12.59
C ALA A 326 25.20 18.63 13.20
#